data_6db29214bf5821ccc857f6051ea7653c
#
_entry.id   6db29214bf5821ccc857f6051ea7653c
#
_cell.length_a   1.000
_cell.length_b   1.000
_cell.length_c   1.000
_cell.angle_alpha   90.00
_cell.angle_beta   90.00
_cell.angle_gamma   90.00
#
_symmetry.space_group_name_H-M   'P 1'
#
loop_
_entity.id
_entity.type
_entity.pdbx_description
1 polymer ?
#
loop_
_entity_poly.entity_id
_entity_poly.type
_entity_poly.pdbx_seq_one_letter_code
_entity_poly.pdbx_strand_id
1 'polypeptide(L)'
;ALREAFGAAGKAFRTGERVMPGSKIEGVAGRRHAQAFSAEGMQAQNFGTAIDILGNVMTMGRIPTRLLEFEDTLFKVVAHRMSLYQEGYRSGISKGKRGDALSTHIAEFVFDPPESALQQADAHAKYVTLQTDLDRAGKTLKGVRDIPAIRYFIPFLKTPYNAFKYAFIDRGPIGAFYGEGKRAIDRSKMPGASMADKAAGDMAMARLIMGNSTAAMMFAFTAEGTITGSGPADPGVRAALKQTGWQPYSIKIGNEYVSYMGLEPFTSTIMLGADAAEATMSGLINDDDAEMIVASVAAAFAHQVTDKTFMSGFSNLVSTVNDPTRYAGRTLDSFVASLVPRVVSQGERLFDPTVRAARTKVDEIRAQIPGWSSTLPPRRNLAGQAQTLGGAAGPDILSPFYSSVVGPNPSDPDPKRAERAYDMFQEFVDVRFGPSPHPDTFDSNVGLTGAEIDKFHQLAGKHTLDQYERLAKRPEYKKFRERAVAGDKLAREQLHLMLRGAIQAARAMARKDLLKDKEVGSTIRQRLEASADLQREEAQMMMGN
;
A
#
# COMPACT_ATOMS: atom_id res chain seq x y z
N ALA A 1 -28.36 -14.71 8.10
CA ALA A 1 -26.93 -14.32 8.30
C ALA A 1 -26.72 -12.81 8.17
N LEU A 2 -26.89 -12.19 6.97
CA LEU A 2 -26.60 -10.77 6.78
C LEU A 2 -27.43 -9.85 7.69
N ARG A 3 -28.76 -10.05 7.75
CA ARG A 3 -29.64 -9.24 8.64
C ARG A 3 -29.22 -9.33 10.11
N GLU A 4 -28.82 -10.51 10.56
CA GLU A 4 -28.35 -10.76 11.91
C GLU A 4 -26.97 -10.10 12.13
N ALA A 5 -26.07 -10.21 11.14
CA ALA A 5 -24.76 -9.58 11.18
C ALA A 5 -24.87 -8.06 11.28
N PHE A 6 -25.75 -7.43 10.47
CA PHE A 6 -26.03 -5.99 10.58
C PHE A 6 -26.65 -5.61 11.92
N GLY A 7 -27.53 -6.45 12.48
CA GLY A 7 -28.12 -6.24 13.80
C GLY A 7 -27.08 -6.27 14.92
N ALA A 8 -26.19 -7.28 14.90
CA ALA A 8 -25.09 -7.41 15.86
C ALA A 8 -24.07 -6.27 15.71
N ALA A 9 -23.68 -5.92 14.49
CA ALA A 9 -22.78 -4.82 14.19
C ALA A 9 -23.38 -3.47 14.63
N GLY A 10 -24.67 -3.23 14.38
CA GLY A 10 -25.37 -2.03 14.84
C GLY A 10 -25.46 -1.93 16.37
N LYS A 11 -25.58 -3.07 17.07
CA LYS A 11 -25.49 -3.12 18.52
C LYS A 11 -24.07 -2.78 18.98
N ALA A 12 -23.04 -3.39 18.38
CA ALA A 12 -21.63 -3.12 18.70
C ALA A 12 -21.29 -1.62 18.49
N PHE A 13 -21.77 -1.01 17.43
CA PHE A 13 -21.60 0.42 17.19
C PHE A 13 -22.23 1.29 18.30
N ARG A 14 -23.45 0.96 18.73
CA ARG A 14 -24.19 1.75 19.75
C ARG A 14 -23.63 1.56 21.14
N THR A 15 -23.34 0.32 21.53
CA THR A 15 -22.98 -0.03 22.92
C THR A 15 -21.47 -0.18 23.13
N GLY A 16 -20.71 -0.42 22.06
CA GLY A 16 -19.29 -0.80 22.14
C GLY A 16 -19.07 -2.25 22.60
N GLU A 17 -20.15 -3.05 22.70
CA GLU A 17 -20.07 -4.45 23.11
C GLU A 17 -19.94 -5.36 21.89
N ARG A 18 -18.95 -6.26 21.92
CA ARG A 18 -18.82 -7.33 20.94
C ARG A 18 -19.69 -8.50 21.36
N VAL A 19 -20.72 -8.78 20.58
CA VAL A 19 -21.63 -9.89 20.82
C VAL A 19 -21.55 -10.87 19.65
N MET A 20 -21.11 -12.09 19.92
CA MET A 20 -21.18 -13.17 18.94
C MET A 20 -22.57 -13.83 19.01
N PRO A 21 -23.17 -14.27 17.86
CA PRO A 21 -24.44 -14.99 17.85
C PRO A 21 -24.31 -16.30 18.61
N GLY A 22 -25.17 -16.48 19.63
CA GLY A 22 -25.29 -17.74 20.40
C GLY A 22 -24.47 -17.78 21.67
N SER A 23 -23.71 -16.78 22.03
CA SER A 23 -23.00 -16.75 23.32
C SER A 23 -22.44 -15.39 23.73
N LYS A 24 -22.06 -15.35 24.91
CA LYS A 24 -21.17 -14.51 25.72
C LYS A 24 -20.66 -13.24 25.06
N ILE A 25 -20.82 -12.15 25.75
CA ILE A 25 -20.13 -10.88 25.49
C ILE A 25 -18.63 -11.16 25.42
N GLU A 26 -18.03 -11.09 24.22
CA GLU A 26 -16.58 -11.31 24.03
C GLU A 26 -15.72 -10.18 24.64
N GLY A 27 -16.36 -9.16 25.16
CA GLY A 27 -15.71 -8.04 25.84
C GLY A 27 -16.39 -6.71 25.53
N VAL A 28 -16.15 -5.74 26.40
CA VAL A 28 -16.57 -4.34 26.20
C VAL A 28 -15.45 -3.62 25.46
N ALA A 29 -15.56 -3.54 24.15
CA ALA A 29 -14.51 -2.95 23.30
C ALA A 29 -14.43 -1.43 23.42
N GLY A 30 -15.49 -0.76 23.81
CA GLY A 30 -15.56 0.69 23.86
C GLY A 30 -14.63 1.37 24.86
N ARG A 31 -14.21 0.67 25.92
CA ARG A 31 -13.28 1.24 26.92
C ARG A 31 -11.82 1.02 26.57
N ARG A 32 -11.42 -0.10 26.02
CA ARG A 32 -10.00 -0.39 25.73
C ARG A 32 -9.42 0.34 24.53
N HIS A 33 -10.21 0.62 23.50
CA HIS A 33 -9.73 1.36 22.32
C HIS A 33 -9.81 2.88 22.50
N ALA A 34 -10.78 3.39 23.25
CA ALA A 34 -10.73 4.78 23.72
C ALA A 34 -9.52 5.05 24.61
N GLN A 35 -9.07 4.04 25.35
CA GLN A 35 -7.86 4.07 26.17
C GLN A 35 -6.55 3.98 25.36
N ALA A 36 -6.55 3.52 24.10
CA ALA A 36 -5.36 3.54 23.25
C ALA A 36 -4.91 4.96 22.89
N PHE A 37 -5.87 5.91 22.84
CA PHE A 37 -5.63 7.34 22.64
C PHE A 37 -5.89 8.18 23.90
N SER A 38 -6.09 7.55 25.06
CA SER A 38 -6.16 8.21 26.34
C SER A 38 -4.79 8.20 27.03
N ALA A 39 -4.58 9.12 27.95
CA ALA A 39 -3.37 9.17 28.77
C ALA A 39 -3.10 7.86 29.50
N GLU A 40 -4.14 7.20 29.98
CA GLU A 40 -4.08 5.91 30.67
C GLU A 40 -3.70 4.77 29.73
N GLY A 41 -4.27 4.74 28.51
CA GLY A 41 -3.93 3.76 27.47
C GLY A 41 -2.51 3.91 26.93
N MET A 42 -2.00 5.14 26.87
CA MET A 42 -0.65 5.49 26.44
C MET A 42 0.36 5.51 27.59
N GLN A 43 -0.08 5.31 28.83
CA GLN A 43 0.73 5.44 30.05
C GLN A 43 1.46 6.79 30.19
N ALA A 44 0.90 7.84 29.61
CA ALA A 44 1.47 9.18 29.58
C ALA A 44 0.94 10.01 30.76
N GLN A 45 1.47 9.78 31.95
CA GLN A 45 0.99 10.43 33.19
C GLN A 45 1.17 11.95 33.20
N ASN A 46 2.18 12.49 32.50
CA ASN A 46 2.53 13.92 32.57
C ASN A 46 1.81 14.80 31.52
N PHE A 47 1.16 14.21 30.51
CA PHE A 47 0.44 14.95 29.44
C PHE A 47 -1.01 14.49 29.30
N GLY A 48 -1.56 13.86 30.34
CA GLY A 48 -2.81 13.14 30.29
C GLY A 48 -4.00 13.91 29.72
N THR A 49 -4.26 15.07 30.27
CA THR A 49 -5.42 15.88 29.86
C THR A 49 -5.30 16.42 28.43
N ALA A 50 -4.10 16.81 28.00
CA ALA A 50 -3.87 17.31 26.65
C ALA A 50 -4.03 16.20 25.59
N ILE A 51 -3.53 14.99 25.88
CA ILE A 51 -3.67 13.82 25.00
C ILE A 51 -5.12 13.37 24.93
N ASP A 52 -5.86 13.37 26.04
CA ASP A 52 -7.27 13.01 26.06
C ASP A 52 -8.15 14.03 25.30
N ILE A 53 -7.87 15.32 25.43
CA ILE A 53 -8.56 16.38 24.67
C ILE A 53 -8.22 16.24 23.18
N LEU A 54 -6.94 16.10 22.83
CA LEU A 54 -6.50 15.93 21.45
C LEU A 54 -7.10 14.67 20.83
N GLY A 55 -7.08 13.54 21.54
CA GLY A 55 -7.69 12.29 21.10
C GLY A 55 -9.20 12.40 20.88
N ASN A 56 -9.92 13.11 21.76
CA ASN A 56 -11.36 13.33 21.62
C ASN A 56 -11.70 14.29 20.50
N VAL A 57 -10.93 15.35 20.28
CA VAL A 57 -11.17 16.36 19.24
C VAL A 57 -10.77 15.80 17.85
N MET A 58 -9.59 15.21 17.71
CA MET A 58 -9.10 14.72 16.42
C MET A 58 -9.81 13.44 15.94
N THR A 59 -10.36 12.64 16.84
CA THR A 59 -11.05 11.39 16.48
C THR A 59 -12.58 11.53 16.45
N MET A 60 -13.12 12.75 16.50
CA MET A 60 -14.57 12.98 16.66
C MET A 60 -15.17 12.14 17.79
N GLY A 61 -14.48 12.06 18.93
CA GLY A 61 -14.84 11.20 20.03
C GLY A 61 -14.56 9.71 19.69
N ARG A 62 -15.55 8.86 19.87
CA ARG A 62 -15.42 7.41 19.73
C ARG A 62 -15.93 6.85 18.38
N ILE A 63 -16.29 7.72 17.43
CA ILE A 63 -16.93 7.30 16.16
C ILE A 63 -16.02 6.38 15.34
N PRO A 64 -14.74 6.69 15.06
CA PRO A 64 -13.89 5.81 14.26
C PRO A 64 -13.69 4.44 14.89
N THR A 65 -13.52 4.37 16.21
CA THR A 65 -13.35 3.12 16.94
C THR A 65 -14.62 2.26 16.89
N ARG A 66 -15.79 2.90 17.02
CA ARG A 66 -17.08 2.20 16.93
C ARG A 66 -17.41 1.77 15.51
N LEU A 67 -16.98 2.52 14.51
CA LEU A 67 -17.11 2.12 13.11
C LEU A 67 -16.26 0.87 12.82
N LEU A 68 -15.03 0.83 13.31
CA LEU A 68 -14.16 -0.35 13.22
C LEU A 68 -14.76 -1.56 13.94
N GLU A 69 -15.37 -1.36 15.11
CA GLU A 69 -16.08 -2.43 15.85
C GLU A 69 -17.32 -2.93 15.11
N PHE A 70 -18.06 -2.03 14.46
CA PHE A 70 -19.18 -2.39 13.59
C PHE A 70 -18.71 -3.31 12.46
N GLU A 71 -17.67 -2.88 11.72
CA GLU A 71 -17.12 -3.64 10.59
C GLU A 71 -16.59 -5.00 11.04
N ASP A 72 -15.77 -5.03 12.09
CA ASP A 72 -15.23 -6.26 12.66
C ASP A 72 -16.31 -7.25 13.09
N THR A 73 -17.34 -6.77 13.80
CA THR A 73 -18.47 -7.59 14.23
C THR A 73 -19.27 -8.12 13.03
N LEU A 74 -19.49 -7.28 12.02
CA LEU A 74 -20.19 -7.67 10.80
C LEU A 74 -19.52 -8.88 10.14
N PHE A 75 -18.22 -8.76 9.85
CA PHE A 75 -17.46 -9.82 9.19
C PHE A 75 -17.32 -11.08 10.05
N LYS A 76 -17.14 -10.93 11.36
CA LYS A 76 -17.10 -12.08 12.28
C LYS A 76 -18.40 -12.87 12.28
N VAL A 77 -19.55 -12.19 12.38
CA VAL A 77 -20.85 -12.86 12.41
C VAL A 77 -21.12 -13.56 11.08
N VAL A 78 -20.77 -12.92 9.96
CA VAL A 78 -20.89 -13.56 8.63
C VAL A 78 -20.02 -14.82 8.56
N ALA A 79 -18.74 -14.72 8.90
CA ALA A 79 -17.80 -15.85 8.85
C ALA A 79 -18.22 -17.00 9.79
N HIS A 80 -18.67 -16.66 11.01
CA HIS A 80 -19.18 -17.63 11.97
C HIS A 80 -20.40 -18.38 11.42
N ARG A 81 -21.37 -17.65 10.87
CA ARG A 81 -22.56 -18.28 10.26
C ARG A 81 -22.21 -19.13 9.05
N MET A 82 -21.33 -18.66 8.18
CA MET A 82 -20.87 -19.44 7.03
C MET A 82 -20.24 -20.77 7.48
N SER A 83 -19.43 -20.77 8.55
CA SER A 83 -18.84 -21.99 9.11
C SER A 83 -19.90 -22.95 9.64
N LEU A 84 -20.92 -22.47 10.37
CA LEU A 84 -22.01 -23.30 10.84
C LEU A 84 -22.84 -23.92 9.68
N TYR A 85 -23.12 -23.14 8.63
CA TYR A 85 -23.80 -23.68 7.44
C TYR A 85 -22.95 -24.76 6.76
N GLN A 86 -21.63 -24.55 6.67
CA GLN A 86 -20.70 -25.51 6.08
C GLN A 86 -20.67 -26.83 6.88
N GLU A 87 -20.60 -26.75 8.20
CA GLU A 87 -20.61 -27.94 9.06
C GLU A 87 -22.00 -28.66 9.04
N GLY A 88 -23.10 -27.92 9.04
CA GLY A 88 -24.43 -28.47 8.85
C GLY A 88 -24.59 -29.19 7.51
N TYR A 89 -24.05 -28.61 6.43
CA TYR A 89 -24.03 -29.24 5.12
C TYR A 89 -23.22 -30.54 5.14
N ARG A 90 -21.98 -30.52 5.68
CA ARG A 90 -21.12 -31.73 5.79
C ARG A 90 -21.77 -32.81 6.62
N SER A 91 -22.37 -32.46 7.76
CA SER A 91 -23.14 -33.37 8.62
C SER A 91 -24.35 -33.97 7.90
N GLY A 92 -25.08 -33.16 7.12
CA GLY A 92 -26.21 -33.61 6.34
C GLY A 92 -25.83 -34.61 5.24
N ILE A 93 -24.77 -34.29 4.47
CA ILE A 93 -24.25 -35.17 3.42
C ILE A 93 -23.70 -36.48 4.00
N SER A 94 -22.98 -36.44 5.12
CA SER A 94 -22.46 -37.65 5.78
C SER A 94 -23.59 -38.57 6.27
N LYS A 95 -24.76 -38.01 6.57
CA LYS A 95 -25.99 -38.74 6.92
C LYS A 95 -26.84 -39.15 5.70
N GLY A 96 -26.33 -38.96 4.49
CA GLY A 96 -27.01 -39.31 3.23
C GLY A 96 -28.19 -38.42 2.86
N LYS A 97 -28.38 -37.27 3.54
CA LYS A 97 -29.48 -36.33 3.27
C LYS A 97 -29.21 -35.55 1.98
N ARG A 98 -30.30 -35.31 1.20
CA ARG A 98 -30.24 -34.54 -0.07
C ARG A 98 -31.54 -33.72 -0.23
N GLY A 99 -31.51 -32.72 -1.10
CA GLY A 99 -32.66 -31.85 -1.42
C GLY A 99 -33.23 -31.19 -0.17
N ASP A 100 -34.54 -31.22 -0.02
CA ASP A 100 -35.25 -30.58 1.10
C ASP A 100 -34.88 -31.14 2.47
N ALA A 101 -34.59 -32.44 2.56
CA ALA A 101 -34.14 -33.08 3.81
C ALA A 101 -32.75 -32.57 4.23
N LEU A 102 -31.89 -32.19 3.27
CA LEU A 102 -30.60 -31.56 3.55
C LEU A 102 -30.79 -30.11 4.01
N SER A 103 -31.64 -29.35 3.33
CA SER A 103 -31.90 -27.94 3.69
C SER A 103 -32.52 -27.82 5.08
N THR A 104 -33.46 -28.70 5.43
CA THR A 104 -34.05 -28.78 6.78
C THR A 104 -32.98 -29.11 7.82
N HIS A 105 -32.13 -30.12 7.54
CA HIS A 105 -31.08 -30.49 8.46
C HIS A 105 -30.07 -29.34 8.69
N ILE A 106 -29.70 -28.60 7.66
CA ILE A 106 -28.83 -27.44 7.79
C ILE A 106 -29.51 -26.38 8.66
N ALA A 107 -30.79 -26.10 8.44
CA ALA A 107 -31.53 -25.11 9.22
C ALA A 107 -31.57 -25.48 10.71
N GLU A 108 -31.89 -26.74 11.02
CA GLU A 108 -31.89 -27.28 12.39
C GLU A 108 -30.50 -27.20 13.03
N PHE A 109 -29.46 -27.62 12.30
CA PHE A 109 -28.07 -27.57 12.78
C PHE A 109 -27.60 -26.15 13.08
N VAL A 110 -27.96 -25.18 12.24
CA VAL A 110 -27.59 -23.77 12.44
C VAL A 110 -28.40 -23.11 13.57
N PHE A 111 -29.65 -23.61 13.81
CA PHE A 111 -30.50 -23.12 14.89
C PHE A 111 -30.03 -23.59 16.26
N ASP A 112 -29.67 -24.88 16.37
CA ASP A 112 -29.16 -25.50 17.60
C ASP A 112 -27.85 -26.27 17.31
N PRO A 113 -26.74 -25.55 17.14
CA PRO A 113 -25.49 -26.17 16.77
C PRO A 113 -24.84 -26.88 17.96
N PRO A 114 -24.18 -28.02 17.76
CA PRO A 114 -23.36 -28.66 18.78
C PRO A 114 -22.24 -27.73 19.25
N GLU A 115 -21.83 -27.84 20.52
CA GLU A 115 -20.78 -26.99 21.10
C GLU A 115 -19.46 -27.06 20.32
N SER A 116 -19.12 -28.25 19.81
CA SER A 116 -17.94 -28.44 18.96
C SER A 116 -18.00 -27.63 17.65
N ALA A 117 -19.18 -27.52 17.04
CA ALA A 117 -19.40 -26.73 15.84
C ALA A 117 -19.34 -25.22 16.15
N LEU A 118 -19.85 -24.79 17.31
CA LEU A 118 -19.71 -23.41 17.77
C LEU A 118 -18.24 -23.02 17.96
N GLN A 119 -17.46 -23.88 18.63
CA GLN A 119 -16.01 -23.63 18.84
C GLN A 119 -15.24 -23.55 17.51
N GLN A 120 -15.58 -24.41 16.55
CA GLN A 120 -14.98 -24.37 15.22
C GLN A 120 -15.37 -23.10 14.45
N ALA A 121 -16.64 -22.70 14.53
CA ALA A 121 -17.14 -21.49 13.90
C ALA A 121 -16.50 -20.23 14.50
N ASP A 122 -16.30 -20.17 15.81
CA ASP A 122 -15.57 -19.09 16.49
C ASP A 122 -14.10 -19.04 16.06
N ALA A 123 -13.44 -20.20 16.01
CA ALA A 123 -12.05 -20.28 15.56
C ALA A 123 -11.91 -19.85 14.10
N HIS A 124 -12.85 -20.24 13.24
CA HIS A 124 -12.90 -19.85 11.84
C HIS A 124 -13.15 -18.34 11.68
N ALA A 125 -14.11 -17.79 12.42
CA ALA A 125 -14.37 -16.36 12.41
C ALA A 125 -13.15 -15.54 12.83
N LYS A 126 -12.46 -15.93 13.91
CA LYS A 126 -11.19 -15.31 14.36
C LYS A 126 -10.09 -15.43 13.33
N TYR A 127 -10.03 -16.54 12.63
CA TYR A 127 -9.03 -16.77 11.58
C TYR A 127 -9.24 -15.85 10.37
N VAL A 128 -10.47 -15.78 9.85
CA VAL A 128 -10.83 -14.95 8.69
C VAL A 128 -10.70 -13.46 9.00
N THR A 129 -11.03 -13.05 10.23
CA THR A 129 -10.87 -11.65 10.67
C THR A 129 -9.48 -11.34 11.23
N LEU A 130 -8.49 -12.25 11.07
CA LEU A 130 -7.11 -12.07 11.50
C LEU A 130 -6.94 -11.81 13.02
N GLN A 131 -7.85 -12.35 13.81
CA GLN A 131 -7.91 -12.18 15.26
C GLN A 131 -7.53 -13.43 16.05
N THR A 132 -6.96 -14.44 15.38
CA THR A 132 -6.42 -15.64 16.02
C THR A 132 -5.41 -15.28 17.09
N ASP A 133 -5.39 -16.03 18.20
CA ASP A 133 -4.41 -15.80 19.26
C ASP A 133 -2.99 -16.05 18.78
N LEU A 134 -2.05 -15.25 19.31
CA LEU A 134 -0.65 -15.33 18.92
C LEU A 134 -0.06 -16.70 19.34
N ASP A 135 0.60 -17.35 18.41
CA ASP A 135 1.42 -18.54 18.66
C ASP A 135 2.72 -18.19 19.42
N ARG A 136 3.61 -19.14 19.58
CA ARG A 136 4.87 -18.92 20.33
C ARG A 136 5.69 -17.77 19.75
N ALA A 137 5.86 -17.72 18.44
CA ALA A 137 6.62 -16.66 17.77
C ALA A 137 5.95 -15.28 17.94
N GLY A 138 4.63 -15.21 17.74
CA GLY A 138 3.86 -13.99 17.97
C GLY A 138 3.87 -13.52 19.43
N LYS A 139 3.89 -14.45 20.40
CA LYS A 139 4.03 -14.12 21.83
C LYS A 139 5.40 -13.55 22.17
N THR A 140 6.48 -14.08 21.56
CA THR A 140 7.82 -13.51 21.70
C THR A 140 7.89 -12.10 21.14
N LEU A 141 7.35 -11.85 19.96
CA LEU A 141 7.24 -10.52 19.37
C LEU A 141 6.40 -9.56 20.23
N LYS A 142 5.34 -10.08 20.88
CA LYS A 142 4.55 -9.30 21.83
C LYS A 142 5.40 -8.88 23.02
N GLY A 143 6.27 -9.73 23.56
CA GLY A 143 7.20 -9.39 24.64
C GLY A 143 8.10 -8.22 24.25
N VAL A 144 8.64 -8.22 23.03
CA VAL A 144 9.45 -7.08 22.51
C VAL A 144 8.59 -5.82 22.36
N ARG A 145 7.37 -5.93 21.83
CA ARG A 145 6.44 -4.81 21.70
C ARG A 145 6.07 -4.19 23.05
N ASP A 146 5.93 -5.00 24.11
CA ASP A 146 5.49 -4.53 25.43
C ASP A 146 6.55 -3.67 26.14
N ILE A 147 7.77 -3.53 25.58
CA ILE A 147 8.74 -2.50 25.97
C ILE A 147 8.11 -1.11 25.74
N PRO A 148 8.07 -0.22 26.74
CA PRO A 148 7.31 1.05 26.67
C PRO A 148 7.59 1.89 25.43
N ALA A 149 8.86 2.07 25.04
CA ALA A 149 9.22 2.82 23.84
C ALA A 149 8.66 2.20 22.54
N ILE A 150 8.70 0.87 22.43
CA ILE A 150 8.29 0.12 21.23
C ILE A 150 6.77 0.09 21.09
N ARG A 151 6.05 0.06 22.21
CA ARG A 151 4.59 0.03 22.24
C ARG A 151 3.95 1.24 21.54
N TYR A 152 4.59 2.41 21.57
CA TYR A 152 4.11 3.60 20.87
C TYR A 152 4.19 3.46 19.35
N PHE A 153 5.20 2.75 18.84
CA PHE A 153 5.40 2.56 17.40
C PHE A 153 4.59 1.39 16.83
N ILE A 154 4.29 0.37 17.67
CA ILE A 154 3.47 -0.77 17.24
C ILE A 154 2.30 -0.94 18.21
N PRO A 155 1.25 -0.13 18.09
CA PRO A 155 0.05 -0.29 18.92
C PRO A 155 -0.67 -1.61 18.64
N PHE A 156 -0.63 -2.08 17.39
CA PHE A 156 -1.32 -3.28 16.92
C PHE A 156 -0.32 -4.30 16.37
N LEU A 157 -0.06 -5.37 17.11
CA LEU A 157 0.82 -6.46 16.66
C LEU A 157 0.02 -7.67 16.15
N LYS A 158 -1.15 -7.96 16.78
CA LYS A 158 -1.89 -9.20 16.55
C LYS A 158 -2.37 -9.32 15.11
N THR A 159 -2.99 -8.27 14.56
CA THR A 159 -3.54 -8.28 13.21
C THR A 159 -2.45 -8.35 12.13
N PRO A 160 -1.39 -7.52 12.13
CA PRO A 160 -0.30 -7.65 11.18
C PRO A 160 0.39 -9.02 11.21
N TYR A 161 0.62 -9.56 12.41
CA TYR A 161 1.20 -10.89 12.56
C TYR A 161 0.31 -11.98 11.94
N ASN A 162 -1.00 -11.94 12.23
CA ASN A 162 -1.96 -12.90 11.69
C ASN A 162 -2.13 -12.72 10.17
N ALA A 163 -2.07 -11.49 9.66
CA ALA A 163 -2.08 -11.22 8.22
C ALA A 163 -0.86 -11.83 7.53
N PHE A 164 0.32 -11.65 8.11
CA PHE A 164 1.55 -12.31 7.62
C PHE A 164 1.43 -13.83 7.63
N LYS A 165 0.99 -14.40 8.77
CA LYS A 165 0.78 -15.83 8.90
C LYS A 165 -0.22 -16.37 7.88
N TYR A 166 -1.35 -15.69 7.70
CA TYR A 166 -2.38 -16.04 6.73
C TYR A 166 -1.85 -16.10 5.30
N ALA A 167 -1.10 -15.07 4.89
CA ALA A 167 -0.63 -14.91 3.53
C ALA A 167 0.56 -15.82 3.18
N PHE A 168 1.56 -15.86 4.05
CA PHE A 168 2.87 -16.42 3.73
C PHE A 168 3.15 -17.77 4.40
N ILE A 169 2.55 -18.02 5.57
CA ILE A 169 2.75 -19.30 6.28
C ILE A 169 1.63 -20.28 5.96
N ASP A 170 0.36 -19.87 6.10
CA ASP A 170 -0.75 -20.82 5.93
C ASP A 170 -1.04 -21.14 4.46
N ARG A 171 -0.75 -20.22 3.53
CA ARG A 171 -1.04 -20.31 2.09
C ARG A 171 0.18 -20.17 1.19
N GLY A 172 1.24 -19.57 1.69
CA GLY A 172 2.46 -19.34 0.93
C GLY A 172 3.46 -20.50 1.01
N PRO A 173 4.56 -20.42 0.26
CA PRO A 173 5.56 -21.49 0.17
C PRO A 173 6.24 -21.79 1.51
N ILE A 174 6.33 -20.82 2.42
CA ILE A 174 6.94 -21.02 3.76
C ILE A 174 6.19 -22.09 4.56
N GLY A 175 4.88 -22.18 4.41
CA GLY A 175 4.05 -23.13 5.15
C GLY A 175 4.33 -24.59 4.86
N ALA A 176 4.97 -24.90 3.74
CA ALA A 176 5.42 -26.25 3.44
C ALA A 176 6.55 -26.73 4.38
N PHE A 177 7.32 -25.79 4.93
CA PHE A 177 8.51 -26.07 5.74
C PHE A 177 8.35 -25.66 7.21
N TYR A 178 7.48 -24.70 7.49
CA TYR A 178 7.36 -24.09 8.80
C TYR A 178 5.90 -23.77 9.18
N GLY A 179 5.63 -23.71 10.49
CA GLY A 179 4.37 -23.22 11.03
C GLY A 179 3.47 -24.33 11.60
N GLU A 180 2.30 -23.92 12.07
CA GLU A 180 1.32 -24.85 12.68
C GLU A 180 0.69 -25.76 11.62
N GLY A 181 0.51 -25.26 10.39
CA GLY A 181 0.02 -26.06 9.27
C GLY A 181 0.94 -27.25 8.98
N LYS A 182 2.26 -27.01 8.89
CA LYS A 182 3.24 -28.08 8.71
C LYS A 182 3.16 -29.12 9.84
N ARG A 183 3.07 -28.66 11.10
CA ARG A 183 2.94 -29.57 12.26
C ARG A 183 1.62 -30.35 12.23
N ALA A 184 0.53 -29.74 11.76
CA ALA A 184 -0.77 -30.43 11.62
C ALA A 184 -0.66 -31.53 10.52
N ILE A 185 -0.04 -31.22 9.39
CA ILE A 185 0.23 -32.19 8.32
C ILE A 185 1.10 -33.35 8.83
N ASP A 186 2.16 -33.06 9.59
CA ASP A 186 3.03 -34.10 10.13
C ASP A 186 2.29 -34.97 11.14
N ARG A 187 1.52 -34.38 12.07
CA ARG A 187 0.70 -35.14 13.03
C ARG A 187 -0.35 -36.02 12.34
N SER A 188 -0.97 -35.53 11.27
CA SER A 188 -1.98 -36.29 10.52
C SER A 188 -1.44 -37.58 9.90
N LYS A 189 -0.12 -37.62 9.63
CA LYS A 189 0.59 -38.76 9.03
C LYS A 189 1.14 -39.73 10.08
N MET A 190 1.08 -39.41 11.37
CA MET A 190 1.60 -40.28 12.42
C MET A 190 0.74 -41.55 12.59
N PRO A 191 1.32 -42.70 12.91
CA PRO A 191 0.56 -43.88 13.28
C PRO A 191 -0.36 -43.60 14.47
N GLY A 192 -1.65 -43.92 14.35
CA GLY A 192 -2.64 -43.66 15.40
C GLY A 192 -3.18 -42.22 15.44
N ALA A 193 -2.92 -41.38 14.42
CA ALA A 193 -3.46 -40.03 14.33
C ALA A 193 -5.00 -40.04 14.47
N SER A 194 -5.51 -39.14 15.33
CA SER A 194 -6.95 -39.00 15.55
C SER A 194 -7.65 -38.45 14.30
N MET A 195 -8.96 -38.61 14.21
CA MET A 195 -9.77 -38.02 13.13
C MET A 195 -9.62 -36.48 13.10
N ALA A 196 -9.48 -35.87 14.27
CA ALA A 196 -9.25 -34.42 14.38
C ALA A 196 -7.87 -34.01 13.82
N ASP A 197 -6.81 -34.79 14.11
CA ASP A 197 -5.47 -34.54 13.55
C ASP A 197 -5.44 -34.69 12.02
N LYS A 198 -6.13 -35.70 11.50
CA LYS A 198 -6.29 -35.91 10.05
C LYS A 198 -7.02 -34.74 9.41
N ALA A 199 -8.16 -34.31 9.96
CA ALA A 199 -8.92 -33.18 9.45
C ALA A 199 -8.12 -31.85 9.49
N ALA A 200 -7.34 -31.63 10.56
CA ALA A 200 -6.47 -30.47 10.66
C ALA A 200 -5.33 -30.50 9.64
N GLY A 201 -4.73 -31.68 9.40
CA GLY A 201 -3.70 -31.87 8.38
C GLY A 201 -4.22 -31.67 6.97
N ASP A 202 -5.39 -32.23 6.65
CA ASP A 202 -6.06 -32.06 5.35
C ASP A 202 -6.40 -30.61 5.07
N MET A 203 -6.91 -29.88 6.07
CA MET A 203 -7.21 -28.46 5.96
C MET A 203 -5.94 -27.62 5.72
N ALA A 204 -4.87 -27.93 6.45
CA ALA A 204 -3.57 -27.24 6.27
C ALA A 204 -2.99 -27.52 4.88
N MET A 205 -3.05 -28.77 4.41
CA MET A 205 -2.62 -29.15 3.07
C MET A 205 -3.44 -28.45 1.99
N ALA A 206 -4.76 -28.41 2.14
CA ALA A 206 -5.65 -27.74 1.21
C ALA A 206 -5.34 -26.24 1.09
N ARG A 207 -5.07 -25.56 2.21
CA ARG A 207 -4.66 -24.14 2.22
C ARG A 207 -3.36 -23.92 1.45
N LEU A 208 -2.36 -24.76 1.66
CA LEU A 208 -1.07 -24.69 0.95
C LEU A 208 -1.26 -24.93 -0.55
N ILE A 209 -1.98 -25.97 -0.93
CA ILE A 209 -2.23 -26.27 -2.35
C ILE A 209 -2.97 -25.11 -3.01
N MET A 210 -4.06 -24.64 -2.42
CA MET A 210 -4.83 -23.53 -2.98
C MET A 210 -4.00 -22.25 -3.11
N GLY A 211 -3.24 -21.88 -2.07
CA GLY A 211 -2.43 -20.67 -2.09
C GLY A 211 -1.32 -20.72 -3.15
N ASN A 212 -0.57 -21.81 -3.19
CA ASN A 212 0.52 -21.97 -4.16
C ASN A 212 -0.01 -22.15 -5.60
N SER A 213 -1.12 -22.87 -5.80
CA SER A 213 -1.77 -22.96 -7.12
C SER A 213 -2.29 -21.60 -7.59
N THR A 214 -2.86 -20.80 -6.68
CA THR A 214 -3.24 -19.41 -6.99
C THR A 214 -2.03 -18.59 -7.40
N ALA A 215 -0.92 -18.64 -6.65
CA ALA A 215 0.29 -17.91 -7.00
C ALA A 215 0.85 -18.34 -8.37
N ALA A 216 0.87 -19.64 -8.66
CA ALA A 216 1.32 -20.16 -9.96
C ALA A 216 0.42 -19.71 -11.13
N MET A 217 -0.90 -19.71 -10.92
CA MET A 217 -1.85 -19.22 -11.91
C MET A 217 -1.68 -17.71 -12.16
N MET A 218 -1.48 -16.92 -11.10
CA MET A 218 -1.25 -15.47 -11.21
C MET A 218 0.10 -15.16 -11.86
N PHE A 219 1.12 -15.99 -11.62
CA PHE A 219 2.38 -15.92 -12.36
C PHE A 219 2.14 -16.03 -13.87
N ALA A 220 1.37 -17.02 -14.33
CA ALA A 220 1.06 -17.20 -15.74
C ALA A 220 0.29 -15.99 -16.31
N PHE A 221 -0.75 -15.52 -15.64
CA PHE A 221 -1.54 -14.36 -16.08
C PHE A 221 -0.71 -13.06 -16.11
N THR A 222 0.28 -12.93 -15.23
CA THR A 222 1.19 -11.78 -15.27
C THR A 222 2.16 -11.90 -16.45
N ALA A 223 2.67 -13.10 -16.73
CA ALA A 223 3.49 -13.35 -17.91
C ALA A 223 2.74 -13.06 -19.23
N GLU A 224 1.44 -13.27 -19.25
CA GLU A 224 0.55 -12.90 -20.37
C GLU A 224 0.19 -11.41 -20.41
N GLY A 225 0.54 -10.62 -19.38
CA GLY A 225 0.23 -9.19 -19.27
C GLY A 225 -1.21 -8.85 -18.84
N THR A 226 -1.99 -9.86 -18.41
CA THR A 226 -3.37 -9.66 -17.91
C THR A 226 -3.39 -9.14 -16.48
N ILE A 227 -2.39 -9.51 -15.68
CA ILE A 227 -2.23 -9.08 -14.27
C ILE A 227 -0.89 -8.36 -14.13
N THR A 228 -0.84 -7.39 -13.22
CA THR A 228 0.38 -6.67 -12.88
C THR A 228 0.80 -6.97 -11.45
N GLY A 229 2.12 -7.01 -11.22
CA GLY A 229 2.73 -7.03 -9.90
C GLY A 229 3.12 -5.62 -9.45
N SER A 230 4.25 -5.53 -8.73
CA SER A 230 4.80 -4.26 -8.22
C SER A 230 5.37 -3.33 -9.29
N GLY A 231 5.66 -3.88 -10.47
CA GLY A 231 6.27 -3.18 -11.59
C GLY A 231 7.81 -3.18 -11.54
N PRO A 232 8.43 -2.40 -12.43
CA PRO A 232 9.88 -2.32 -12.53
C PRO A 232 10.56 -1.98 -11.20
N ALA A 233 11.71 -2.58 -10.92
CA ALA A 233 12.49 -2.33 -9.71
C ALA A 233 13.00 -0.88 -9.62
N ASP A 234 13.32 -0.24 -10.78
CA ASP A 234 13.70 1.17 -10.83
C ASP A 234 12.48 2.06 -10.54
N PRO A 235 12.51 2.86 -9.44
CA PRO A 235 11.39 3.72 -9.07
C PRO A 235 11.06 4.80 -10.12
N GLY A 236 12.05 5.27 -10.86
CA GLY A 236 11.88 6.27 -11.91
C GLY A 236 11.16 5.69 -13.13
N VAL A 237 11.54 4.48 -13.56
CA VAL A 237 10.86 3.74 -14.63
C VAL A 237 9.43 3.41 -14.22
N ARG A 238 9.23 2.96 -12.99
CA ARG A 238 7.89 2.69 -12.44
C ARG A 238 7.03 3.95 -12.38
N ALA A 239 7.63 5.10 -12.02
CA ALA A 239 6.93 6.38 -12.02
C ALA A 239 6.54 6.82 -13.44
N ALA A 240 7.40 6.62 -14.44
CA ALA A 240 7.09 6.87 -15.84
C ALA A 240 5.96 5.96 -16.33
N LEU A 241 6.02 4.67 -16.02
CA LEU A 241 5.01 3.68 -16.39
C LEU A 241 3.62 4.03 -15.82
N LYS A 242 3.54 4.53 -14.58
CA LYS A 242 2.28 5.02 -14.01
C LYS A 242 1.68 6.21 -14.77
N GLN A 243 2.51 7.03 -15.44
CA GLN A 243 2.00 8.15 -16.24
C GLN A 243 1.34 7.69 -17.54
N THR A 244 1.52 6.43 -17.95
CA THR A 244 0.85 5.84 -19.13
C THR A 244 -0.48 5.17 -18.79
N GLY A 245 -0.93 5.27 -17.54
CA GLY A 245 -2.16 4.64 -17.05
C GLY A 245 -1.96 3.23 -16.50
N TRP A 246 -0.76 2.67 -16.56
CA TRP A 246 -0.45 1.41 -15.88
C TRP A 246 -0.57 1.54 -14.35
N GLN A 247 -1.09 0.52 -13.71
CA GLN A 247 -1.15 0.44 -12.25
C GLN A 247 -0.53 -0.85 -11.71
N PRO A 248 0.18 -0.79 -10.57
CA PRO A 248 0.65 -1.99 -9.89
C PRO A 248 -0.52 -2.75 -9.29
N TYR A 249 -0.34 -4.06 -9.13
CA TYR A 249 -1.29 -4.97 -8.49
C TYR A 249 -2.71 -4.82 -9.02
N SER A 250 -2.85 -4.89 -10.34
CA SER A 250 -4.10 -4.65 -11.06
C SER A 250 -4.40 -5.74 -12.07
N ILE A 251 -5.67 -5.91 -12.37
CA ILE A 251 -6.16 -6.74 -13.47
C ILE A 251 -6.45 -5.80 -14.64
N LYS A 252 -5.95 -6.12 -15.81
CA LYS A 252 -6.22 -5.38 -17.04
C LYS A 252 -7.53 -5.88 -17.67
N ILE A 253 -8.52 -5.01 -17.73
CA ILE A 253 -9.83 -5.28 -18.34
C ILE A 253 -10.03 -4.31 -19.50
N GLY A 254 -9.82 -4.80 -20.73
CA GLY A 254 -9.83 -3.93 -21.89
C GLY A 254 -8.70 -2.88 -21.82
N ASN A 255 -9.05 -1.60 -21.76
CA ASN A 255 -8.11 -0.49 -21.66
C ASN A 255 -7.99 0.08 -20.23
N GLU A 256 -8.47 -0.64 -19.24
CA GLU A 256 -8.42 -0.22 -17.83
C GLU A 256 -7.63 -1.19 -16.97
N TYR A 257 -6.93 -0.66 -15.99
CA TYR A 257 -6.33 -1.43 -14.90
C TYR A 257 -7.19 -1.25 -13.64
N VAL A 258 -7.70 -2.34 -13.09
CA VAL A 258 -8.47 -2.37 -11.83
C VAL A 258 -7.62 -2.98 -10.74
N SER A 259 -7.25 -2.17 -9.75
CA SER A 259 -6.36 -2.60 -8.66
C SER A 259 -7.06 -3.55 -7.69
N TYR A 260 -6.40 -4.64 -7.34
CA TYR A 260 -6.81 -5.57 -6.28
C TYR A 260 -6.06 -5.36 -4.96
N MET A 261 -5.23 -4.31 -4.87
CA MET A 261 -4.43 -4.00 -3.68
C MET A 261 -5.29 -3.73 -2.44
N GLY A 262 -6.48 -3.12 -2.61
CA GLY A 262 -7.39 -2.82 -1.51
C GLY A 262 -7.94 -4.04 -0.76
N LEU A 263 -7.78 -5.24 -1.31
CA LEU A 263 -8.21 -6.50 -0.69
C LEU A 263 -7.11 -7.20 0.13
N GLU A 264 -5.99 -6.52 0.42
CA GLU A 264 -4.97 -7.07 1.32
C GLU A 264 -5.57 -7.39 2.70
N PRO A 265 -5.12 -8.47 3.35
CA PRO A 265 -4.04 -9.41 2.98
C PRO A 265 -4.51 -10.61 2.15
N PHE A 266 -5.77 -10.70 1.76
CA PHE A 266 -6.34 -11.86 1.05
C PHE A 266 -5.75 -12.06 -0.35
N THR A 267 -5.30 -10.98 -0.98
CA THR A 267 -4.65 -10.97 -2.31
C THR A 267 -3.14 -11.16 -2.27
N SER A 268 -2.55 -11.39 -1.10
CA SER A 268 -1.08 -11.51 -0.98
C SER A 268 -0.49 -12.67 -1.77
N THR A 269 -1.21 -13.79 -1.91
CA THR A 269 -0.77 -14.91 -2.75
C THR A 269 -0.84 -14.59 -4.25
N ILE A 270 -1.82 -13.78 -4.67
CA ILE A 270 -1.94 -13.23 -6.02
C ILE A 270 -0.75 -12.33 -6.32
N MET A 271 -0.48 -11.40 -5.41
CA MET A 271 0.63 -10.46 -5.51
C MET A 271 1.98 -11.18 -5.56
N LEU A 272 2.16 -12.24 -4.75
CA LEU A 272 3.39 -13.04 -4.76
C LEU A 272 3.65 -13.67 -6.13
N GLY A 273 2.64 -14.27 -6.74
CA GLY A 273 2.73 -14.85 -8.08
C GLY A 273 3.04 -13.79 -9.15
N ALA A 274 2.38 -12.65 -9.09
CA ALA A 274 2.60 -11.54 -10.01
C ALA A 274 4.00 -10.95 -9.90
N ASP A 275 4.48 -10.69 -8.68
CA ASP A 275 5.83 -10.17 -8.45
C ASP A 275 6.92 -11.14 -8.88
N ALA A 276 6.71 -12.45 -8.66
CA ALA A 276 7.64 -13.47 -9.12
C ALA A 276 7.74 -13.51 -10.65
N ALA A 277 6.62 -13.35 -11.37
CA ALA A 277 6.61 -13.25 -12.83
C ALA A 277 7.37 -12.01 -13.32
N GLU A 278 7.07 -10.83 -12.75
CA GLU A 278 7.75 -9.59 -13.14
C GLU A 278 9.25 -9.62 -12.84
N ALA A 279 9.67 -10.20 -11.71
CA ALA A 279 11.07 -10.39 -11.37
C ALA A 279 11.78 -11.28 -12.41
N THR A 280 11.13 -12.34 -12.85
CA THR A 280 11.65 -13.24 -13.90
C THR A 280 11.74 -12.52 -15.25
N MET A 281 10.70 -11.79 -15.66
CA MET A 281 10.63 -11.09 -16.93
C MET A 281 11.55 -9.87 -17.01
N SER A 282 11.93 -9.28 -15.88
CA SER A 282 12.78 -8.08 -15.83
C SER A 282 14.23 -8.33 -16.29
N GLY A 283 14.61 -9.58 -16.56
CA GLY A 283 15.96 -9.97 -16.96
C GLY A 283 16.99 -9.80 -15.83
N LEU A 284 16.53 -9.62 -14.61
CA LEU A 284 17.38 -9.75 -13.40
C LEU A 284 17.84 -11.20 -13.23
N ILE A 285 17.27 -12.11 -13.99
CA ILE A 285 17.41 -13.54 -13.86
C ILE A 285 17.59 -14.13 -15.26
N ASN A 286 18.66 -14.89 -15.51
CA ASN A 286 18.92 -15.59 -16.77
C ASN A 286 18.08 -16.88 -16.87
N ASP A 287 17.68 -17.26 -18.08
CA ASP A 287 16.49 -18.05 -18.43
C ASP A 287 16.43 -19.55 -18.02
N ASP A 288 17.44 -20.18 -17.44
CA ASP A 288 17.48 -21.67 -17.52
C ASP A 288 17.54 -22.47 -16.21
N ASP A 289 17.53 -21.87 -15.00
CA ASP A 289 17.73 -22.64 -13.78
C ASP A 289 16.58 -22.57 -12.77
N ALA A 290 16.13 -23.71 -12.27
CA ALA A 290 15.14 -23.84 -11.18
C ALA A 290 15.53 -23.04 -9.92
N GLU A 291 16.82 -22.87 -9.65
CA GLU A 291 17.34 -22.02 -8.58
C GLU A 291 16.92 -20.57 -8.74
N MET A 292 16.70 -20.11 -9.95
CA MET A 292 16.31 -18.75 -10.27
C MET A 292 14.84 -18.47 -10.05
N ILE A 293 13.95 -19.44 -10.28
CA ILE A 293 12.55 -19.33 -9.88
C ILE A 293 12.46 -19.21 -8.36
N VAL A 294 13.26 -20.00 -7.63
CA VAL A 294 13.34 -19.91 -6.17
C VAL A 294 13.87 -18.55 -5.73
N ALA A 295 14.91 -18.03 -6.39
CA ALA A 295 15.44 -16.69 -6.10
C ALA A 295 14.44 -15.59 -6.41
N SER A 296 13.67 -15.69 -7.52
CA SER A 296 12.60 -14.74 -7.87
C SER A 296 11.48 -14.74 -6.84
N VAL A 297 11.03 -15.93 -6.43
CA VAL A 297 10.01 -16.06 -5.38
C VAL A 297 10.53 -15.52 -4.06
N ALA A 298 11.80 -15.76 -3.72
CA ALA A 298 12.41 -15.22 -2.51
C ALA A 298 12.55 -13.70 -2.55
N ALA A 299 12.94 -13.13 -3.70
CA ALA A 299 13.03 -11.69 -3.90
C ALA A 299 11.63 -11.02 -3.87
N ALA A 300 10.64 -11.60 -4.55
CA ALA A 300 9.26 -11.16 -4.51
C ALA A 300 8.68 -11.23 -3.08
N PHE A 301 9.00 -12.28 -2.34
CA PHE A 301 8.62 -12.42 -0.95
C PHE A 301 9.25 -11.34 -0.07
N ALA A 302 10.56 -11.11 -0.19
CA ALA A 302 11.26 -10.07 0.56
C ALA A 302 10.69 -8.68 0.26
N HIS A 303 10.42 -8.39 -1.01
CA HIS A 303 9.79 -7.14 -1.44
C HIS A 303 8.39 -6.97 -0.83
N GLN A 304 7.57 -8.02 -0.88
CA GLN A 304 6.23 -7.96 -0.30
C GLN A 304 6.23 -7.79 1.23
N VAL A 305 7.16 -8.43 1.94
CA VAL A 305 7.29 -8.25 3.40
C VAL A 305 7.67 -6.81 3.77
N THR A 306 8.51 -6.16 2.97
CA THR A 306 8.94 -4.78 3.24
C THR A 306 7.91 -3.73 2.82
N ASP A 307 7.22 -3.95 1.71
CA ASP A 307 6.34 -2.93 1.09
C ASP A 307 4.86 -3.03 1.51
N LYS A 308 4.47 -4.11 2.21
CA LYS A 308 3.09 -4.28 2.64
C LYS A 308 2.65 -3.26 3.68
N THR A 309 1.49 -2.67 3.46
CA THR A 309 0.92 -1.63 4.34
C THR A 309 0.75 -2.13 5.78
N PHE A 310 0.34 -3.40 5.97
CA PHE A 310 0.19 -3.98 7.30
C PHE A 310 1.52 -4.36 7.97
N MET A 311 2.61 -4.48 7.18
CA MET A 311 3.97 -4.75 7.66
C MET A 311 4.82 -3.49 7.82
N SER A 312 4.40 -2.34 7.29
CA SER A 312 5.18 -1.10 7.31
C SER A 312 5.56 -0.67 8.74
N GLY A 313 4.65 -0.81 9.69
CA GLY A 313 4.96 -0.54 11.10
C GLY A 313 6.05 -1.46 11.66
N PHE A 314 6.06 -2.73 11.26
CA PHE A 314 7.09 -3.69 11.68
C PHE A 314 8.43 -3.43 10.98
N SER A 315 8.42 -3.16 9.68
CA SER A 315 9.60 -2.81 8.91
C SER A 315 10.27 -1.52 9.44
N ASN A 316 9.47 -0.49 9.72
CA ASN A 316 9.95 0.75 10.33
C ASN A 316 10.58 0.52 11.71
N LEU A 317 9.99 -0.36 12.52
CA LEU A 317 10.56 -0.73 13.81
C LEU A 317 11.92 -1.40 13.66
N VAL A 318 12.01 -2.44 12.83
CA VAL A 318 13.28 -3.17 12.60
C VAL A 318 14.35 -2.18 12.11
N SER A 319 14.00 -1.28 11.20
CA SER A 319 14.91 -0.25 10.71
C SER A 319 15.31 0.74 11.81
N THR A 320 14.38 1.14 12.68
CA THR A 320 14.66 2.06 13.80
C THR A 320 15.52 1.41 14.88
N VAL A 321 15.33 0.11 15.16
CA VAL A 321 16.17 -0.64 16.10
C VAL A 321 17.59 -0.81 15.57
N ASN A 322 17.73 -1.04 14.27
CA ASN A 322 19.05 -1.22 13.64
C ASN A 322 19.83 0.10 13.48
N ASP A 323 19.15 1.21 13.22
CA ASP A 323 19.76 2.55 13.09
C ASP A 323 18.81 3.62 13.63
N PRO A 324 18.80 3.85 14.96
CA PRO A 324 17.90 4.80 15.61
C PRO A 324 18.08 6.24 15.12
N THR A 325 19.33 6.63 14.82
CA THR A 325 19.65 8.02 14.45
C THR A 325 19.08 8.39 13.07
N ARG A 326 19.02 7.43 12.16
CA ARG A 326 18.53 7.63 10.80
C ARG A 326 17.02 7.49 10.66
N TYR A 327 16.41 6.58 11.43
CA TYR A 327 15.02 6.16 11.21
C TYR A 327 14.03 6.66 12.27
N ALA A 328 14.47 7.05 13.48
CA ALA A 328 13.56 7.52 14.53
C ALA A 328 12.72 8.74 14.10
N GLY A 329 13.31 9.68 13.37
CA GLY A 329 12.60 10.83 12.83
C GLY A 329 11.50 10.44 11.85
N ARG A 330 11.79 9.54 10.91
CA ARG A 330 10.81 9.05 9.92
C ARG A 330 9.67 8.26 10.56
N THR A 331 9.98 7.50 11.60
CA THR A 331 8.96 6.72 12.35
C THR A 331 8.03 7.64 13.12
N LEU A 332 8.57 8.70 13.73
CA LEU A 332 7.77 9.73 14.40
C LEU A 332 6.89 10.49 13.38
N ASP A 333 7.44 10.78 12.22
CA ASP A 333 6.74 11.45 11.12
C ASP A 333 5.54 10.63 10.61
N SER A 334 5.73 9.33 10.40
CA SER A 334 4.65 8.45 9.97
C SER A 334 3.55 8.31 11.04
N PHE A 335 3.92 8.41 12.32
CA PHE A 335 2.96 8.43 13.41
C PHE A 335 2.10 9.70 13.39
N VAL A 336 2.71 10.87 13.21
CA VAL A 336 1.98 12.15 13.12
C VAL A 336 1.01 12.14 11.92
N ALA A 337 1.44 11.64 10.76
CA ALA A 337 0.57 11.50 9.59
C ALA A 337 -0.61 10.53 9.83
N SER A 338 -0.42 9.50 10.68
CA SER A 338 -1.48 8.54 11.02
C SER A 338 -2.56 9.08 11.97
N LEU A 339 -2.37 10.27 12.54
CA LEU A 339 -3.37 10.89 13.42
C LEU A 339 -4.61 11.36 12.67
N VAL A 340 -4.51 11.61 11.36
CA VAL A 340 -5.69 11.93 10.54
C VAL A 340 -6.41 10.64 10.16
N PRO A 341 -7.67 10.45 10.58
CA PRO A 341 -8.42 9.24 10.24
C PRO A 341 -8.55 9.07 8.73
N ARG A 342 -8.37 7.86 8.23
CA ARG A 342 -8.49 7.55 6.79
C ARG A 342 -9.84 7.97 6.19
N VAL A 343 -10.91 7.90 6.96
CA VAL A 343 -12.24 8.36 6.53
C VAL A 343 -12.23 9.84 6.15
N VAL A 344 -11.48 10.69 6.88
CA VAL A 344 -11.35 12.13 6.57
C VAL A 344 -10.55 12.31 5.28
N SER A 345 -9.40 11.64 5.15
CA SER A 345 -8.56 11.73 3.95
C SER A 345 -9.20 11.10 2.71
N GLN A 346 -10.06 10.09 2.88
CA GLN A 346 -10.84 9.50 1.79
C GLN A 346 -11.98 10.44 1.38
N GLY A 347 -12.66 11.07 2.35
CA GLY A 347 -13.65 12.11 2.06
C GLY A 347 -13.08 13.28 1.26
N GLU A 348 -11.84 13.68 1.57
CA GLU A 348 -11.14 14.72 0.80
C GLU A 348 -10.98 14.37 -0.68
N ARG A 349 -10.56 13.15 -0.98
CA ARG A 349 -10.35 12.65 -2.34
C ARG A 349 -11.60 12.65 -3.21
N LEU A 350 -12.79 12.62 -2.60
CA LEU A 350 -14.07 12.76 -3.32
C LEU A 350 -14.29 14.17 -3.86
N PHE A 351 -13.79 15.19 -3.14
CA PHE A 351 -13.98 16.57 -3.49
C PHE A 351 -12.79 17.14 -4.26
N ASP A 352 -11.58 16.65 -4.00
CA ASP A 352 -10.34 17.04 -4.66
C ASP A 352 -9.51 15.83 -5.08
N PRO A 353 -9.68 15.35 -6.33
CA PRO A 353 -8.90 14.22 -6.85
C PRO A 353 -7.44 14.59 -7.13
N THR A 354 -7.05 15.87 -6.98
CA THR A 354 -5.70 16.33 -7.26
C THR A 354 -4.72 15.92 -6.16
N VAL A 355 -3.63 15.28 -6.54
CA VAL A 355 -2.53 15.01 -5.60
C VAL A 355 -1.83 16.31 -5.24
N ARG A 356 -1.91 16.70 -3.98
CA ARG A 356 -1.28 17.93 -3.48
C ARG A 356 0.17 17.71 -3.10
N ALA A 357 0.99 18.74 -3.33
CA ALA A 357 2.40 18.72 -2.97
C ALA A 357 2.57 19.12 -1.50
N ALA A 358 2.57 18.13 -0.61
CA ALA A 358 2.90 18.32 0.80
C ALA A 358 4.42 18.30 0.99
N ARG A 359 5.00 19.39 1.48
CA ARG A 359 6.46 19.56 1.66
C ARG A 359 6.86 19.66 3.12
N THR A 360 5.94 20.10 3.95
CA THR A 360 6.12 20.17 5.39
C THR A 360 5.15 19.22 6.09
N LYS A 361 5.39 18.92 7.35
CA LYS A 361 4.48 18.11 8.16
C LYS A 361 3.09 18.73 8.30
N VAL A 362 3.04 20.06 8.34
CA VAL A 362 1.78 20.80 8.33
C VAL A 362 1.06 20.63 7.01
N ASP A 363 1.79 20.62 5.89
CA ASP A 363 1.20 20.39 4.57
C ASP A 363 0.67 18.96 4.40
N GLU A 364 1.35 17.95 4.99
CA GLU A 364 0.87 16.56 5.01
C GLU A 364 -0.50 16.45 5.71
N ILE A 365 -0.69 17.18 6.81
CA ILE A 365 -1.97 17.25 7.52
C ILE A 365 -2.99 18.03 6.69
N ARG A 366 -2.62 19.20 6.15
CA ARG A 366 -3.50 20.01 5.29
C ARG A 366 -3.99 19.25 4.07
N ALA A 367 -3.11 18.47 3.42
CA ALA A 367 -3.44 17.66 2.26
C ALA A 367 -4.50 16.56 2.54
N GLN A 368 -4.75 16.25 3.81
CA GLN A 368 -5.70 15.22 4.23
C GLN A 368 -7.04 15.80 4.73
N ILE A 369 -7.17 17.11 4.84
CA ILE A 369 -8.37 17.77 5.40
C ILE A 369 -9.16 18.43 4.28
N PRO A 370 -10.46 18.07 4.10
CA PRO A 370 -11.33 18.68 3.12
C PRO A 370 -11.34 20.21 3.20
N GLY A 371 -11.16 20.87 2.06
CA GLY A 371 -11.12 22.33 1.94
C GLY A 371 -9.76 22.97 2.27
N TRP A 372 -8.89 22.31 3.03
CA TRP A 372 -7.53 22.80 3.28
C TRP A 372 -6.54 22.29 2.22
N SER A 373 -6.77 21.13 1.66
CA SER A 373 -5.95 20.55 0.59
C SER A 373 -5.84 21.49 -0.60
N SER A 374 -6.95 22.14 -1.00
CA SER A 374 -7.00 23.06 -2.15
C SER A 374 -6.10 24.29 -1.99
N THR A 375 -5.66 24.61 -0.77
CA THR A 375 -4.67 25.68 -0.52
C THR A 375 -3.24 25.28 -0.88
N LEU A 376 -2.99 23.99 -1.06
CA LEU A 376 -1.68 23.48 -1.46
C LEU A 376 -1.58 23.39 -2.99
N PRO A 377 -0.39 23.67 -3.57
CA PRO A 377 -0.18 23.51 -4.99
C PRO A 377 -0.29 22.04 -5.41
N PRO A 378 -0.72 21.77 -6.66
CA PRO A 378 -0.77 20.41 -7.16
C PRO A 378 0.63 19.82 -7.31
N ARG A 379 0.77 18.54 -7.05
CA ARG A 379 1.99 17.81 -7.39
C ARG A 379 2.03 17.60 -8.91
N ARG A 380 3.15 17.94 -9.54
CA ARG A 380 3.30 17.82 -10.99
C ARG A 380 4.25 16.70 -11.38
N ASN A 381 3.96 16.07 -12.52
CA ASN A 381 4.87 15.13 -13.16
C ASN A 381 5.95 15.86 -13.99
N LEU A 382 6.84 15.09 -14.62
CA LEU A 382 7.96 15.64 -15.43
C LEU A 382 7.48 16.45 -16.64
N ALA A 383 6.28 16.21 -17.15
CA ALA A 383 5.66 16.98 -18.22
C ALA A 383 4.91 18.25 -17.75
N GLY A 384 4.98 18.56 -16.44
CA GLY A 384 4.29 19.71 -15.84
C GLY A 384 2.79 19.53 -15.63
N GLN A 385 2.26 18.33 -15.86
CA GLN A 385 0.85 18.02 -15.64
C GLN A 385 0.58 17.84 -14.15
N ALA A 386 -0.56 18.34 -13.65
CA ALA A 386 -1.02 18.03 -12.32
C ALA A 386 -1.33 16.53 -12.21
N GLN A 387 -0.86 15.92 -11.13
CA GLN A 387 -1.17 14.52 -10.86
C GLN A 387 -2.54 14.43 -10.20
N THR A 388 -3.40 13.59 -10.77
CA THR A 388 -4.69 13.26 -10.20
C THR A 388 -4.69 11.82 -9.73
N LEU A 389 -5.42 11.53 -8.66
CA LEU A 389 -5.72 10.16 -8.28
C LEU A 389 -6.73 9.65 -9.29
N GLY A 390 -6.30 8.79 -10.20
CA GLY A 390 -7.19 8.10 -11.10
C GLY A 390 -8.08 7.16 -10.29
N GLY A 391 -9.36 7.29 -10.46
CA GLY A 391 -10.31 6.40 -9.85
C GLY A 391 -11.67 6.66 -10.44
N ALA A 392 -12.17 5.75 -11.26
CA ALA A 392 -13.48 5.88 -11.87
C ALA A 392 -14.55 5.02 -11.20
N ALA A 393 -14.19 4.17 -10.25
CA ALA A 393 -15.10 3.17 -9.71
C ALA A 393 -15.82 3.60 -8.40
N GLY A 394 -16.01 4.89 -8.19
CA GLY A 394 -16.73 5.40 -7.03
C GLY A 394 -15.82 5.80 -5.86
N PRO A 395 -16.40 6.30 -4.76
CA PRO A 395 -15.65 6.75 -3.61
C PRO A 395 -14.88 5.59 -2.97
N ASP A 396 -13.60 5.79 -2.67
CA ASP A 396 -12.71 4.84 -2.00
C ASP A 396 -13.26 4.27 -0.70
N ILE A 397 -14.21 4.96 -0.07
CA ILE A 397 -14.91 4.53 1.14
C ILE A 397 -15.81 3.31 0.89
N LEU A 398 -16.37 3.19 -0.33
CA LEU A 398 -17.33 2.13 -0.69
C LEU A 398 -16.74 1.10 -1.64
N SER A 399 -15.61 1.39 -2.28
CA SER A 399 -14.95 0.48 -3.22
C SER A 399 -13.47 0.31 -2.88
N PRO A 400 -13.00 -0.92 -2.61
CA PRO A 400 -11.59 -1.21 -2.44
C PRO A 400 -10.82 -1.19 -3.78
N PHE A 401 -11.50 -0.95 -4.89
CA PHE A 401 -10.94 -1.02 -6.23
C PHE A 401 -10.65 0.38 -6.78
N TYR A 402 -9.43 0.55 -7.29
CA TYR A 402 -9.02 1.72 -8.05
C TYR A 402 -8.92 1.31 -9.51
N SER A 403 -9.37 2.16 -10.42
CA SER A 403 -9.13 1.94 -11.83
C SER A 403 -8.33 3.09 -12.45
N SER A 404 -7.57 2.79 -13.49
CA SER A 404 -6.91 3.77 -14.34
C SER A 404 -7.02 3.35 -15.80
N VAL A 405 -7.16 4.33 -16.66
CA VAL A 405 -7.26 4.12 -18.11
C VAL A 405 -5.89 4.28 -18.75
N VAL A 406 -5.52 3.35 -19.62
CA VAL A 406 -4.30 3.44 -20.43
C VAL A 406 -4.47 4.55 -21.46
N GLY A 407 -3.54 5.49 -21.47
CA GLY A 407 -3.57 6.58 -22.45
C GLY A 407 -3.11 7.92 -21.90
N PRO A 408 -3.29 8.99 -22.67
CA PRO A 408 -3.05 10.35 -22.23
C PRO A 408 -3.86 10.70 -20.99
N ASN A 409 -3.30 11.53 -20.11
CA ASN A 409 -3.97 11.94 -18.87
C ASN A 409 -5.30 12.65 -19.17
N PRO A 410 -6.45 12.05 -18.85
CA PRO A 410 -7.77 12.63 -19.17
C PRO A 410 -8.09 13.91 -18.36
N SER A 411 -7.37 14.14 -17.27
CA SER A 411 -7.54 15.32 -16.41
C SER A 411 -6.67 16.50 -16.86
N ASP A 412 -5.85 16.36 -17.91
CA ASP A 412 -5.08 17.48 -18.42
C ASP A 412 -5.98 18.42 -19.24
N PRO A 413 -6.06 19.70 -18.92
CA PRO A 413 -6.86 20.67 -19.65
C PRO A 413 -6.37 20.90 -21.10
N ASP A 414 -5.14 20.48 -21.44
CA ASP A 414 -4.58 20.55 -22.79
C ASP A 414 -4.38 19.13 -23.35
N PRO A 415 -5.29 18.65 -24.22
CA PRO A 415 -5.22 17.32 -24.82
C PRO A 415 -3.93 17.08 -25.61
N LYS A 416 -3.40 18.10 -26.29
CA LYS A 416 -2.16 17.97 -27.06
C LYS A 416 -0.96 17.79 -26.14
N ARG A 417 -0.94 18.47 -25.01
CA ARG A 417 0.08 18.25 -23.99
C ARG A 417 -0.04 16.86 -23.38
N ALA A 418 -1.27 16.41 -23.13
CA ALA A 418 -1.53 15.07 -22.59
C ALA A 418 -0.98 13.98 -23.51
N GLU A 419 -1.23 14.08 -24.81
CA GLU A 419 -0.73 13.14 -25.83
C GLU A 419 0.81 13.15 -25.90
N ARG A 420 1.42 14.33 -26.02
CA ARG A 420 2.89 14.48 -26.03
C ARG A 420 3.55 13.92 -24.79
N ALA A 421 2.93 14.13 -23.63
CA ALA A 421 3.43 13.59 -22.36
C ALA A 421 3.33 12.07 -22.31
N TYR A 422 2.22 11.51 -22.78
CA TYR A 422 2.02 10.07 -22.88
C TYR A 422 3.10 9.43 -23.76
N ASP A 423 3.32 9.94 -24.97
CA ASP A 423 4.35 9.45 -25.89
C ASP A 423 5.76 9.50 -25.27
N MET A 424 6.08 10.59 -24.58
CA MET A 424 7.36 10.72 -23.88
C MET A 424 7.51 9.69 -22.74
N PHE A 425 6.46 9.45 -21.97
CA PHE A 425 6.52 8.46 -20.88
C PHE A 425 6.56 7.03 -21.41
N GLN A 426 5.85 6.72 -22.49
CA GLN A 426 5.98 5.44 -23.19
C GLN A 426 7.41 5.19 -23.66
N GLU A 427 8.03 6.17 -24.28
CA GLU A 427 9.44 6.09 -24.69
C GLU A 427 10.35 5.81 -23.49
N PHE A 428 10.15 6.49 -22.35
CA PHE A 428 10.96 6.25 -21.15
C PHE A 428 10.82 4.81 -20.64
N VAL A 429 9.63 4.23 -20.75
CA VAL A 429 9.38 2.83 -20.39
C VAL A 429 10.10 1.89 -21.38
N ASP A 430 9.95 2.12 -22.69
CA ASP A 430 10.55 1.29 -23.73
C ASP A 430 12.08 1.20 -23.60
N VAL A 431 12.71 2.32 -23.30
CA VAL A 431 14.17 2.38 -23.14
C VAL A 431 14.64 2.18 -21.69
N ARG A 432 13.73 1.83 -20.78
CA ARG A 432 13.97 1.64 -19.34
C ARG A 432 14.66 2.85 -18.69
N PHE A 433 14.25 4.06 -19.05
CA PHE A 433 14.78 5.30 -18.48
C PHE A 433 13.95 5.76 -17.29
N GLY A 434 14.58 5.84 -16.11
CA GLY A 434 13.98 6.38 -14.88
C GLY A 434 14.34 7.85 -14.70
N PRO A 435 13.47 8.80 -15.10
CA PRO A 435 13.76 10.22 -14.91
C PRO A 435 13.64 10.62 -13.44
N SER A 436 14.54 11.49 -12.99
CA SER A 436 14.38 12.16 -11.70
C SER A 436 13.32 13.28 -11.81
N PRO A 437 12.47 13.47 -10.78
CA PRO A 437 11.50 14.57 -10.76
C PRO A 437 12.22 15.93 -10.83
N HIS A 438 11.48 16.97 -11.21
CA HIS A 438 11.99 18.33 -11.12
C HIS A 438 12.29 18.68 -9.66
N PRO A 439 13.40 19.39 -9.39
CA PRO A 439 13.77 19.76 -8.02
C PRO A 439 12.83 20.84 -7.47
N ASP A 440 12.68 20.87 -6.16
CA ASP A 440 11.92 21.88 -5.42
C ASP A 440 12.77 23.10 -5.03
N THR A 441 14.02 23.16 -5.51
CA THR A 441 14.97 24.24 -5.25
C THR A 441 15.36 24.93 -6.54
N PHE A 442 15.63 26.23 -6.46
CA PHE A 442 16.16 26.97 -7.60
C PHE A 442 17.60 26.57 -7.90
N ASP A 443 18.41 26.55 -6.87
CA ASP A 443 19.77 26.00 -6.83
C ASP A 443 20.05 25.34 -5.47
N SER A 444 21.31 25.05 -5.14
CA SER A 444 21.68 24.43 -3.87
C SER A 444 21.39 25.30 -2.64
N ASN A 445 21.29 26.62 -2.80
CA ASN A 445 21.27 27.59 -1.70
C ASN A 445 19.95 28.37 -1.59
N VAL A 446 19.15 28.39 -2.67
CA VAL A 446 17.89 29.15 -2.71
C VAL A 446 16.71 28.21 -2.85
N GLY A 447 15.97 28.03 -1.77
CA GLY A 447 14.69 27.32 -1.76
C GLY A 447 13.59 28.12 -2.45
N LEU A 448 12.62 27.44 -3.04
CA LEU A 448 11.43 28.03 -3.66
C LEU A 448 10.22 27.89 -2.74
N THR A 449 9.33 28.87 -2.75
CA THR A 449 8.00 28.76 -2.13
C THR A 449 7.12 27.77 -2.90
N GLY A 450 6.00 27.32 -2.30
CA GLY A 450 5.09 26.39 -2.95
C GLY A 450 4.56 26.87 -4.30
N ALA A 451 4.20 28.16 -4.43
CA ALA A 451 3.73 28.77 -5.67
C ALA A 451 4.84 28.87 -6.73
N GLU A 452 6.07 29.24 -6.30
CA GLU A 452 7.22 29.32 -7.18
C GLU A 452 7.64 27.94 -7.72
N ILE A 453 7.56 26.90 -6.88
CA ILE A 453 7.83 25.52 -7.30
C ILE A 453 6.78 25.08 -8.32
N ASP A 454 5.49 25.36 -8.07
CA ASP A 454 4.42 25.02 -9.01
C ASP A 454 4.63 25.66 -10.38
N LYS A 455 4.97 26.94 -10.41
CA LYS A 455 5.29 27.68 -11.63
C LYS A 455 6.53 27.12 -12.32
N PHE A 456 7.59 26.83 -11.54
CA PHE A 456 8.82 26.23 -12.06
C PHE A 456 8.55 24.86 -12.69
N HIS A 457 7.78 23.99 -12.05
CA HIS A 457 7.44 22.68 -12.58
C HIS A 457 6.58 22.75 -13.85
N GLN A 458 5.68 23.75 -13.96
CA GLN A 458 4.93 23.99 -15.19
C GLN A 458 5.86 24.38 -16.36
N LEU A 459 6.76 25.34 -16.13
CA LEU A 459 7.72 25.80 -17.13
C LEU A 459 8.71 24.67 -17.50
N ALA A 460 9.24 23.98 -16.50
CA ALA A 460 10.18 22.88 -16.71
C ALA A 460 9.52 21.72 -17.48
N GLY A 461 8.26 21.40 -17.19
CA GLY A 461 7.52 20.38 -17.92
C GLY A 461 7.31 20.74 -19.39
N LYS A 462 6.89 21.98 -19.66
CA LYS A 462 6.76 22.48 -21.05
C LYS A 462 8.08 22.35 -21.80
N HIS A 463 9.16 22.85 -21.23
CA HIS A 463 10.49 22.76 -21.86
C HIS A 463 10.98 21.31 -21.97
N THR A 464 10.61 20.42 -21.05
CA THR A 464 10.97 19.00 -21.13
C THR A 464 10.32 18.34 -22.35
N LEU A 465 9.06 18.57 -22.59
CA LEU A 465 8.38 18.09 -23.80
C LEU A 465 9.03 18.62 -25.07
N ASP A 466 9.31 19.94 -25.13
CA ASP A 466 9.93 20.56 -26.29
C ASP A 466 11.36 20.04 -26.55
N GLN A 467 12.16 19.85 -25.51
CA GLN A 467 13.53 19.30 -25.62
C GLN A 467 13.50 17.82 -25.99
N TYR A 468 12.57 17.04 -25.44
CA TYR A 468 12.38 15.65 -25.82
C TYR A 468 12.05 15.51 -27.31
N GLU A 469 11.08 16.25 -27.82
CA GLU A 469 10.71 16.20 -29.24
C GLU A 469 11.85 16.60 -30.19
N ARG A 470 12.64 17.62 -29.81
CA ARG A 470 13.84 18.01 -30.56
C ARG A 470 14.88 16.88 -30.55
N LEU A 471 15.05 16.24 -29.40
CA LEU A 471 15.98 15.13 -29.24
C LEU A 471 15.54 13.90 -30.07
N ALA A 472 14.28 13.52 -29.98
CA ALA A 472 13.69 12.35 -30.66
C ALA A 472 13.79 12.45 -32.22
N LYS A 473 13.88 13.66 -32.77
CA LYS A 473 14.08 13.90 -34.21
C LYS A 473 15.53 13.69 -34.67
N ARG A 474 16.50 13.64 -33.77
CA ARG A 474 17.93 13.51 -34.13
C ARG A 474 18.25 12.10 -34.63
N PRO A 475 19.02 11.95 -35.73
CA PRO A 475 19.40 10.63 -36.25
C PRO A 475 20.17 9.76 -35.22
N GLU A 476 21.04 10.37 -34.44
CA GLU A 476 21.83 9.69 -33.41
C GLU A 476 20.92 9.08 -32.33
N TYR A 477 19.90 9.83 -31.91
CA TYR A 477 18.91 9.35 -30.94
C TYR A 477 18.19 8.12 -31.45
N LYS A 478 17.69 8.16 -32.69
CA LYS A 478 16.97 7.03 -33.33
C LYS A 478 17.86 5.79 -33.40
N LYS A 479 19.13 5.95 -33.82
CA LYS A 479 20.10 4.87 -33.89
C LYS A 479 20.37 4.22 -32.50
N PHE A 480 20.56 5.04 -31.46
CA PHE A 480 20.76 4.50 -30.10
C PHE A 480 19.49 3.87 -29.55
N ARG A 481 18.31 4.44 -29.85
CA ARG A 481 17.01 3.88 -29.44
C ARG A 481 16.79 2.48 -29.97
N GLU A 482 16.95 2.28 -31.26
CA GLU A 482 16.78 0.96 -31.90
C GLU A 482 17.68 -0.10 -31.25
N ARG A 483 18.94 0.23 -31.00
CA ARG A 483 19.90 -0.66 -30.35
C ARG A 483 19.56 -0.87 -28.86
N ALA A 484 19.14 0.15 -28.15
CA ALA A 484 18.76 0.06 -26.73
C ALA A 484 17.54 -0.84 -26.52
N VAL A 485 16.54 -0.72 -27.37
CA VAL A 485 15.34 -1.59 -27.36
C VAL A 485 15.71 -3.04 -27.72
N ALA A 486 16.66 -3.23 -28.65
CA ALA A 486 17.20 -4.55 -28.98
C ALA A 486 18.12 -5.16 -27.90
N GLY A 487 18.28 -4.49 -26.74
CA GLY A 487 19.03 -5.03 -25.60
C GLY A 487 20.49 -4.56 -25.46
N ASP A 488 20.98 -3.70 -26.35
CA ASP A 488 22.34 -3.14 -26.27
C ASP A 488 22.49 -2.20 -25.06
N LYS A 489 23.22 -2.65 -24.06
CA LYS A 489 23.43 -1.91 -22.81
C LYS A 489 24.16 -0.58 -23.01
N LEU A 490 25.20 -0.58 -23.88
CA LEU A 490 25.99 0.63 -24.14
C LEU A 490 25.14 1.69 -24.87
N ALA A 491 24.37 1.27 -25.87
CA ALA A 491 23.45 2.17 -26.57
C ALA A 491 22.38 2.74 -25.62
N ARG A 492 21.90 1.93 -24.67
CA ARG A 492 20.96 2.37 -23.64
C ARG A 492 21.58 3.42 -22.71
N GLU A 493 22.81 3.24 -22.27
CA GLU A 493 23.51 4.22 -21.44
C GLU A 493 23.70 5.55 -22.18
N GLN A 494 24.10 5.52 -23.46
CA GLN A 494 24.24 6.72 -24.27
C GLN A 494 22.89 7.44 -24.44
N LEU A 495 21.83 6.68 -24.67
CA LEU A 495 20.48 7.23 -24.77
C LEU A 495 20.02 7.88 -23.47
N HIS A 496 20.29 7.25 -22.33
CA HIS A 496 20.00 7.80 -21.00
C HIS A 496 20.75 9.10 -20.73
N LEU A 497 22.01 9.21 -21.17
CA LEU A 497 22.77 10.46 -21.07
C LEU A 497 22.14 11.57 -21.91
N MET A 498 21.70 11.26 -23.15
CA MET A 498 21.02 12.22 -24.01
C MET A 498 19.70 12.71 -23.38
N LEU A 499 18.89 11.81 -22.83
CA LEU A 499 17.63 12.13 -22.15
C LEU A 499 17.87 12.98 -20.90
N ARG A 500 18.84 12.62 -20.06
CA ARG A 500 19.23 13.43 -18.89
C ARG A 500 19.67 14.83 -19.29
N GLY A 501 20.47 14.95 -20.34
CA GLY A 501 20.91 16.23 -20.88
C GLY A 501 19.75 17.10 -21.34
N ALA A 502 18.78 16.52 -22.04
CA ALA A 502 17.57 17.22 -22.48
C ALA A 502 16.72 17.74 -21.29
N ILE A 503 16.55 16.92 -20.26
CA ILE A 503 15.82 17.31 -19.03
C ILE A 503 16.58 18.42 -18.27
N GLN A 504 17.91 18.34 -18.18
CA GLN A 504 18.72 19.38 -17.53
C GLN A 504 18.63 20.69 -18.30
N ALA A 505 18.72 20.66 -19.63
CA ALA A 505 18.54 21.85 -20.47
C ALA A 505 17.14 22.47 -20.27
N ALA A 506 16.09 21.64 -20.20
CA ALA A 506 14.74 22.10 -19.92
C ALA A 506 14.63 22.82 -18.56
N ARG A 507 15.24 22.27 -17.51
CA ARG A 507 15.30 22.89 -16.19
C ARG A 507 16.04 24.23 -16.21
N ALA A 508 17.16 24.33 -16.93
CA ALA A 508 17.90 25.58 -17.07
C ALA A 508 17.07 26.65 -17.79
N MET A 509 16.34 26.27 -18.83
CA MET A 509 15.43 27.18 -19.55
C MET A 509 14.29 27.62 -18.64
N ALA A 510 13.68 26.72 -17.89
CA ALA A 510 12.62 27.04 -16.93
C ALA A 510 13.09 28.00 -15.83
N ARG A 511 14.30 27.84 -15.30
CA ARG A 511 14.89 28.78 -14.34
C ARG A 511 15.05 30.17 -14.93
N LYS A 512 15.53 30.26 -16.17
CA LYS A 512 15.67 31.53 -16.87
C LYS A 512 14.33 32.23 -17.08
N ASP A 513 13.30 31.46 -17.45
CA ASP A 513 11.97 32.01 -17.67
C ASP A 513 11.28 32.37 -16.35
N LEU A 514 11.49 31.60 -15.29
CA LEU A 514 10.99 31.91 -13.95
C LEU A 514 11.55 33.25 -13.42
N LEU A 515 12.83 33.55 -13.68
CA LEU A 515 13.43 34.84 -13.31
C LEU A 515 12.85 36.02 -14.08
N LYS A 516 12.27 35.80 -15.27
CA LYS A 516 11.60 36.84 -16.06
C LYS A 516 10.12 37.00 -15.71
N ASP A 517 9.57 36.07 -14.92
CA ASP A 517 8.18 36.14 -14.51
C ASP A 517 7.92 37.37 -13.68
N LYS A 518 6.81 38.06 -13.95
CA LYS A 518 6.48 39.36 -13.31
C LYS A 518 6.11 39.22 -11.84
N GLU A 519 5.51 38.09 -11.47
CA GLU A 519 5.00 37.87 -10.12
C GLU A 519 6.08 37.34 -9.16
N VAL A 520 6.84 36.35 -9.60
CA VAL A 520 7.77 35.61 -8.72
C VAL A 520 9.26 35.92 -8.99
N GLY A 521 9.59 36.41 -10.19
CA GLY A 521 10.98 36.60 -10.61
C GLY A 521 11.76 37.64 -9.81
N SER A 522 11.10 38.73 -9.37
CA SER A 522 11.73 39.76 -8.53
C SER A 522 12.11 39.21 -7.15
N THR A 523 11.23 38.47 -6.52
CA THR A 523 11.44 37.90 -5.19
C THR A 523 12.55 36.84 -5.20
N ILE A 524 12.63 36.03 -6.26
CA ILE A 524 13.69 35.03 -6.42
C ILE A 524 15.03 35.71 -6.64
N ARG A 525 15.10 36.77 -7.47
CA ARG A 525 16.36 37.54 -7.67
C ARG A 525 16.88 38.15 -6.38
N GLN A 526 16.02 38.77 -5.56
CA GLN A 526 16.43 39.30 -4.26
C GLN A 526 17.01 38.22 -3.33
N ARG A 527 16.42 37.02 -3.30
CA ARG A 527 16.94 35.92 -2.49
C ARG A 527 18.27 35.38 -3.04
N LEU A 528 18.45 35.36 -4.36
CA LEU A 528 19.74 34.98 -4.98
C LEU A 528 20.85 35.99 -4.67
N GLU A 529 20.53 37.29 -4.73
CA GLU A 529 21.49 38.35 -4.38
C GLU A 529 21.89 38.24 -2.90
N ALA A 530 20.93 38.10 -1.99
CA ALA A 530 21.19 37.93 -0.57
C ALA A 530 22.03 36.68 -0.27
N SER A 531 21.75 35.54 -0.95
CA SER A 531 22.55 34.32 -0.80
C SER A 531 23.98 34.48 -1.32
N ALA A 532 24.15 35.19 -2.42
CA ALA A 532 25.47 35.46 -2.98
C ALA A 532 26.30 36.39 -2.07
N ASP A 533 25.68 37.36 -1.44
CA ASP A 533 26.38 38.28 -0.50
C ASP A 533 26.81 37.55 0.77
N LEU A 534 25.96 36.69 1.34
CA LEU A 534 26.31 35.83 2.47
C LEU A 534 27.50 34.92 2.16
N GLN A 535 27.54 34.32 0.96
CA GLN A 535 28.67 33.48 0.55
C GLN A 535 29.96 34.28 0.37
N ARG A 536 29.88 35.53 -0.10
CA ARG A 536 31.04 36.40 -0.18
C ARG A 536 31.57 36.77 1.20
N GLU A 537 30.70 37.07 2.14
CA GLU A 537 31.05 37.35 3.53
C GLU A 537 31.73 36.14 4.20
N GLU A 538 31.15 34.95 4.03
CA GLU A 538 31.72 33.70 4.56
C GLU A 538 33.10 33.40 3.96
N ALA A 539 33.26 33.58 2.63
CA ALA A 539 34.53 33.39 1.96
C ALA A 539 35.58 34.40 2.44
N GLN A 540 35.20 35.65 2.69
CA GLN A 540 36.09 36.67 3.24
C GLN A 540 36.51 36.36 4.69
N MET A 541 35.60 35.87 5.52
CA MET A 541 35.91 35.42 6.87
C MET A 541 36.86 34.21 6.90
N MET A 542 36.71 33.27 5.95
CA MET A 542 37.62 32.12 5.83
C MET A 542 39.01 32.49 5.30
N MET A 543 39.14 33.55 4.50
CA MET A 543 40.44 34.03 3.96
C MET A 543 41.11 35.04 4.89
N GLY A 544 40.44 35.56 5.89
CA GLY A 544 40.97 36.53 6.86
C GLY A 544 41.46 35.91 8.17
N ASN A 545 41.38 34.59 8.32
CA ASN A 545 42.03 33.79 9.34
C ASN A 545 43.18 32.98 8.70
#